data_d2e30accb0ec6b30716395aa86841eb6
#
_entry.id   d2e30accb0ec6b30716395aa86841eb6
#
_cell.length_a   1.000
_cell.length_b   1.000
_cell.length_c   1.000
_cell.angle_alpha   90.00
_cell.angle_beta   90.00
_cell.angle_gamma   90.00
#
_symmetry.space_group_name_H-M   'P 1'
#
loop_
_entity.id
_entity.type
_entity.pdbx_description
1 polymer ?
#
loop_
_entity_poly.entity_id
_entity_poly.type
_entity_poly.pdbx_seq_one_letter_code
_entity_poly.pdbx_strand_id
1 'polypeptide(L)'
;MNSIGNVGKKTLISLTIPIFLELLLVTIVGNIDTIMLGYYSDEAVGAIGGITQLLNIQNVIFSFINMATAILTAQFLGAKDYKRVKQVISVSLVLNILLGVVLGGIYLFFWKSLLQKINLPEELIGIGKYYFQMVGGLCVFQGIILSCGAILKSHGRPTETLIINVGVNILNILGNALFIFGWLGMPVLGPTGVGISTVISRGIGCVVAFYMMCKYCNFTFRKKYIKPFPFKIVKNILSIGLPTAGENLAWNVGQLMVVAMVNTMGTTIIASRTYLMLISSFVMTLSIALGQGTAIQVGHLVGAGEIKEVYNKCLKSVKIAFIFAFVTTSVVCLLRKPIMTIFTTNPDILKASLKIFPLMILLEMGRVFNIVIINSLHAAGDIKFPMFMGIICVFVVAVLFSYIFGISFGWGLAGIWIANAMDEWIRGLAMYFRWKSKKWKNKSFV
;
A
#
# COMPACT_ATOMS: atom_id res chain seq x y z
N MET A 1 -3.39 -28.27 -13.37
CA MET A 1 -2.59 -27.41 -14.29
C MET A 1 -3.42 -26.43 -15.12
N ASN A 2 -4.73 -26.62 -15.28
CA ASN A 2 -5.57 -25.80 -16.18
C ASN A 2 -5.98 -24.39 -15.66
N SER A 3 -5.73 -24.02 -14.41
CA SER A 3 -6.17 -22.73 -13.85
C SER A 3 -5.14 -21.59 -13.98
N ILE A 4 -3.87 -21.90 -14.16
CA ILE A 4 -2.77 -20.90 -14.16
C ILE A 4 -2.66 -20.19 -15.53
N GLY A 5 -3.05 -20.85 -16.63
CA GLY A 5 -2.92 -20.31 -17.99
C GLY A 5 -3.94 -19.21 -18.38
N ASN A 6 -4.90 -18.87 -17.52
CA ASN A 6 -6.04 -18.03 -17.90
C ASN A 6 -6.21 -16.75 -17.05
N VAL A 7 -5.20 -16.36 -16.26
CA VAL A 7 -5.32 -15.20 -15.35
C VAL A 7 -5.53 -13.90 -16.12
N GLY A 8 -4.86 -13.69 -17.25
CA GLY A 8 -5.08 -12.55 -18.13
C GLY A 8 -6.52 -12.43 -18.66
N LYS A 9 -7.25 -13.55 -18.72
CA LYS A 9 -8.66 -13.62 -19.18
C LYS A 9 -9.69 -13.59 -18.04
N LYS A 10 -9.26 -13.63 -16.76
CA LYS A 10 -10.18 -13.50 -15.63
C LYS A 10 -10.93 -12.17 -15.69
N THR A 11 -12.09 -12.10 -15.04
CA THR A 11 -12.79 -10.82 -14.90
C THR A 11 -12.00 -9.90 -13.96
N LEU A 12 -11.90 -8.61 -14.25
CA LEU A 12 -11.21 -7.66 -13.41
C LEU A 12 -11.78 -7.68 -11.98
N ILE A 13 -13.10 -7.74 -11.86
CA ILE A 13 -13.84 -7.75 -10.61
C ILE A 13 -13.40 -8.91 -9.69
N SER A 14 -13.23 -10.12 -10.23
CA SER A 14 -12.82 -11.31 -9.46
C SER A 14 -11.42 -11.18 -8.83
N LEU A 15 -10.56 -10.34 -9.39
CA LEU A 15 -9.25 -10.03 -8.81
C LEU A 15 -9.34 -8.81 -7.86
N THR A 16 -10.13 -7.81 -8.23
CA THR A 16 -10.22 -6.54 -7.49
C THR A 16 -10.94 -6.68 -6.15
N ILE A 17 -12.07 -7.40 -6.09
CA ILE A 17 -12.85 -7.50 -4.84
C ILE A 17 -12.03 -8.07 -3.68
N PRO A 18 -11.31 -9.21 -3.81
CA PRO A 18 -10.50 -9.70 -2.71
C PRO A 18 -9.37 -8.75 -2.32
N ILE A 19 -8.75 -8.07 -3.30
CA ILE A 19 -7.69 -7.07 -3.03
C ILE A 19 -8.27 -5.86 -2.29
N PHE A 20 -9.44 -5.38 -2.71
CA PHE A 20 -10.13 -4.27 -2.06
C PHE A 20 -10.49 -4.61 -0.61
N LEU A 21 -11.09 -5.77 -0.38
CA LEU A 21 -11.43 -6.24 0.97
C LEU A 21 -10.18 -6.41 1.85
N GLU A 22 -9.08 -6.92 1.29
CA GLU A 22 -7.79 -7.04 1.99
C GLU A 22 -7.30 -5.66 2.45
N LEU A 23 -7.24 -4.67 1.54
CA LEU A 23 -6.76 -3.32 1.85
C LEU A 23 -7.68 -2.60 2.84
N LEU A 24 -8.98 -2.78 2.70
CA LEU A 24 -9.97 -2.19 3.60
C LEU A 24 -9.84 -2.76 5.02
N LEU A 25 -9.68 -4.08 5.14
CA LEU A 25 -9.46 -4.73 6.43
C LEU A 25 -8.18 -4.28 7.11
N VAL A 26 -7.07 -4.14 6.37
CA VAL A 26 -5.82 -3.62 6.92
C VAL A 26 -6.01 -2.22 7.50
N THR A 27 -6.78 -1.37 6.83
CA THR A 27 -7.07 -0.01 7.31
C THR A 27 -7.95 -0.02 8.57
N ILE A 28 -8.98 -0.87 8.61
CA ILE A 28 -9.89 -0.97 9.76
C ILE A 28 -9.18 -1.54 10.98
N VAL A 29 -8.44 -2.63 10.80
CA VAL A 29 -7.79 -3.37 11.91
C VAL A 29 -6.68 -2.53 12.55
N GLY A 30 -5.90 -1.77 11.75
CA GLY A 30 -4.90 -0.87 12.32
C GLY A 30 -5.47 0.17 13.29
N ASN A 31 -6.74 0.54 13.12
CA ASN A 31 -7.46 1.40 14.08
C ASN A 31 -7.97 0.63 15.31
N ILE A 32 -8.31 -0.66 15.17
CA ILE A 32 -8.78 -1.49 16.30
C ILE A 32 -7.69 -1.63 17.36
N ASP A 33 -6.45 -1.90 16.98
CA ASP A 33 -5.32 -1.98 17.90
C ASP A 33 -5.19 -0.70 18.74
N THR A 34 -5.31 0.44 18.12
CA THR A 34 -5.26 1.75 18.79
C THR A 34 -6.42 1.94 19.76
N ILE A 35 -7.64 1.57 19.35
CA ILE A 35 -8.84 1.65 20.20
C ILE A 35 -8.68 0.73 21.42
N MET A 36 -8.22 -0.51 21.20
CA MET A 36 -8.02 -1.46 22.31
C MET A 36 -6.98 -0.97 23.31
N LEU A 37 -5.87 -0.37 22.82
CA LEU A 37 -4.86 0.26 23.68
C LEU A 37 -5.40 1.47 24.44
N GLY A 38 -6.33 2.23 23.88
CA GLY A 38 -7.00 3.34 24.55
C GLY A 38 -7.77 2.94 25.81
N TYR A 39 -8.24 1.69 25.89
CA TYR A 39 -8.83 1.16 27.11
C TYR A 39 -7.79 0.84 28.19
N TYR A 40 -6.53 0.71 27.82
CA TYR A 40 -5.44 0.46 28.77
C TYR A 40 -4.85 1.77 29.32
N SER A 41 -4.34 2.66 28.45
CA SER A 41 -3.94 4.01 28.81
C SER A 41 -3.68 4.90 27.56
N ASP A 42 -3.83 6.21 27.71
CA ASP A 42 -3.55 7.19 26.65
C ASP A 42 -2.05 7.26 26.33
N GLU A 43 -1.17 7.06 27.33
CA GLU A 43 0.27 7.00 27.14
C GLU A 43 0.68 5.81 26.27
N ALA A 44 0.00 4.67 26.45
CA ALA A 44 0.22 3.48 25.60
C ALA A 44 -0.14 3.75 24.15
N VAL A 45 -1.25 4.44 23.91
CA VAL A 45 -1.66 4.86 22.56
C VAL A 45 -0.61 5.80 21.94
N GLY A 46 -0.14 6.79 22.71
CA GLY A 46 0.89 7.73 22.27
C GLY A 46 2.20 7.02 21.92
N ALA A 47 2.65 6.11 22.78
CA ALA A 47 3.88 5.33 22.59
C ALA A 47 3.80 4.46 21.33
N ILE A 48 2.73 3.66 21.19
CA ILE A 48 2.56 2.74 20.07
C ILE A 48 2.29 3.50 18.76
N GLY A 49 1.55 4.61 18.80
CA GLY A 49 1.33 5.47 17.65
C GLY A 49 2.62 6.00 17.03
N GLY A 50 3.53 6.53 17.87
CA GLY A 50 4.86 6.97 17.43
C GLY A 50 5.72 5.84 16.87
N ILE A 51 5.74 4.70 17.56
CA ILE A 51 6.49 3.50 17.14
C ILE A 51 5.97 2.96 15.80
N THR A 52 4.67 2.91 15.61
CA THR A 52 4.04 2.39 14.37
C THR A 52 4.48 3.19 13.15
N GLN A 53 4.78 4.48 13.27
CA GLN A 53 5.32 5.28 12.17
C GLN A 53 6.69 4.77 11.70
N LEU A 54 7.57 4.37 12.62
CA LEU A 54 8.85 3.71 12.26
C LEU A 54 8.63 2.34 11.62
N LEU A 55 7.70 1.55 12.17
CA LEU A 55 7.37 0.23 11.63
C LEU A 55 6.71 0.32 10.24
N ASN A 56 6.06 1.42 9.90
CA ASN A 56 5.55 1.65 8.55
C ASN A 56 6.66 1.82 7.52
N ILE A 57 7.81 2.38 7.89
CA ILE A 57 8.97 2.50 7.00
C ILE A 57 9.44 1.11 6.53
N GLN A 58 9.49 0.12 7.41
CA GLN A 58 9.85 -1.25 7.02
C GLN A 58 8.85 -1.86 6.03
N ASN A 59 7.54 -1.61 6.22
CA ASN A 59 6.51 -2.09 5.29
C ASN A 59 6.69 -1.49 3.90
N VAL A 60 7.05 -0.21 3.81
CA VAL A 60 7.38 0.47 2.55
C VAL A 60 8.59 -0.21 1.89
N ILE A 61 9.66 -0.50 2.65
CA ILE A 61 10.86 -1.15 2.13
C ILE A 61 10.53 -2.56 1.59
N PHE A 62 9.77 -3.37 2.34
CA PHE A 62 9.32 -4.68 1.86
C PHE A 62 8.44 -4.57 0.60
N SER A 63 7.60 -3.54 0.50
CA SER A 63 6.69 -3.37 -0.62
C SER A 63 7.40 -3.23 -1.98
N PHE A 64 8.61 -2.65 -2.00
CA PHE A 64 9.40 -2.49 -3.22
C PHE A 64 9.86 -3.82 -3.82
N ILE A 65 10.37 -4.72 -2.97
CA ILE A 65 10.75 -6.06 -3.41
C ILE A 65 9.52 -6.82 -3.88
N ASN A 66 8.42 -6.69 -3.15
CA ASN A 66 7.20 -7.46 -3.41
C ASN A 66 6.46 -6.96 -4.66
N MET A 67 6.49 -5.67 -4.96
CA MET A 67 5.97 -5.12 -6.21
C MET A 67 6.77 -5.66 -7.42
N ALA A 68 8.10 -5.63 -7.33
CA ALA A 68 8.97 -6.17 -8.37
C ALA A 68 8.73 -7.69 -8.56
N THR A 69 8.57 -8.42 -7.45
CA THR A 69 8.24 -9.84 -7.45
C THR A 69 6.92 -10.11 -8.16
N ALA A 70 5.89 -9.31 -7.88
CA ALA A 70 4.59 -9.44 -8.51
C ALA A 70 4.66 -9.25 -10.03
N ILE A 71 5.35 -8.21 -10.48
CA ILE A 71 5.51 -7.88 -11.91
C ILE A 71 6.25 -9.00 -12.64
N LEU A 72 7.43 -9.39 -12.14
CA LEU A 72 8.25 -10.43 -12.76
C LEU A 72 7.54 -11.79 -12.78
N THR A 73 6.89 -12.15 -11.65
CA THR A 73 6.13 -13.39 -11.57
C THR A 73 4.99 -13.41 -12.57
N ALA A 74 4.21 -12.33 -12.69
CA ALA A 74 3.10 -12.25 -13.64
C ALA A 74 3.59 -12.36 -15.09
N GLN A 75 4.67 -11.65 -15.46
CA GLN A 75 5.23 -11.73 -16.81
C GLN A 75 5.78 -13.12 -17.14
N PHE A 76 6.58 -13.74 -16.26
CA PHE A 76 7.11 -15.10 -16.52
C PHE A 76 6.02 -16.17 -16.51
N LEU A 77 4.95 -16.00 -15.72
CA LEU A 77 3.77 -16.88 -15.81
C LEU A 77 3.06 -16.74 -17.16
N GLY A 78 2.90 -15.51 -17.65
CA GLY A 78 2.34 -15.25 -18.97
C GLY A 78 3.16 -15.89 -20.09
N ALA A 79 4.49 -15.82 -20.00
CA ALA A 79 5.42 -16.45 -20.93
C ALA A 79 5.55 -17.96 -20.74
N LYS A 80 4.87 -18.56 -19.74
CA LYS A 80 4.98 -20.00 -19.38
C LYS A 80 6.41 -20.42 -18.97
N ASP A 81 7.29 -19.47 -18.58
CA ASP A 81 8.64 -19.76 -18.08
C ASP A 81 8.60 -20.06 -16.57
N TYR A 82 8.10 -21.25 -16.24
CA TYR A 82 7.98 -21.70 -14.85
C TYR A 82 9.32 -21.85 -14.14
N LYS A 83 10.43 -21.99 -14.86
CA LYS A 83 11.76 -22.03 -14.25
C LYS A 83 12.13 -20.66 -13.67
N ARG A 84 11.96 -19.60 -14.47
CA ARG A 84 12.22 -18.23 -13.99
C ARG A 84 11.21 -17.80 -12.92
N VAL A 85 9.95 -18.22 -13.00
CA VAL A 85 8.96 -18.00 -11.92
C VAL A 85 9.51 -18.53 -10.59
N LYS A 86 9.96 -19.79 -10.55
CA LYS A 86 10.52 -20.41 -9.34
C LYS A 86 11.80 -19.71 -8.85
N GLN A 87 12.60 -19.20 -9.75
CA GLN A 87 13.77 -18.40 -9.41
C GLN A 87 13.38 -17.06 -8.78
N VAL A 88 12.42 -16.33 -9.37
CA VAL A 88 11.91 -15.07 -8.82
C VAL A 88 11.35 -15.28 -7.41
N ILE A 89 10.52 -16.32 -7.22
CA ILE A 89 9.96 -16.65 -5.90
C ILE A 89 11.08 -16.92 -4.88
N SER A 90 12.05 -17.74 -5.24
CA SER A 90 13.15 -18.10 -4.34
C SER A 90 14.03 -16.90 -3.97
N VAL A 91 14.36 -16.06 -4.95
CA VAL A 91 15.17 -14.84 -4.74
C VAL A 91 14.41 -13.84 -3.90
N SER A 92 13.13 -13.61 -4.19
CA SER A 92 12.30 -12.68 -3.43
C SER A 92 12.18 -13.08 -1.96
N LEU A 93 11.93 -14.37 -1.67
CA LEU A 93 11.90 -14.88 -0.30
C LEU A 93 13.24 -14.66 0.42
N VAL A 94 14.36 -15.01 -0.24
CA VAL A 94 15.70 -14.81 0.35
C VAL A 94 15.97 -13.33 0.60
N LEU A 95 15.65 -12.44 -0.35
CA LEU A 95 15.85 -10.99 -0.17
C LEU A 95 14.97 -10.43 0.97
N ASN A 96 13.71 -10.85 1.07
CA ASN A 96 12.83 -10.40 2.16
C ASN A 96 13.29 -10.95 3.52
N ILE A 97 13.80 -12.20 3.59
CA ILE A 97 14.36 -12.77 4.82
C ILE A 97 15.64 -12.00 5.22
N LEU A 98 16.57 -11.81 4.29
CA LEU A 98 17.82 -11.06 4.56
C LEU A 98 17.51 -9.64 5.03
N LEU A 99 16.62 -8.94 4.33
CA LEU A 99 16.20 -7.61 4.69
C LEU A 99 15.52 -7.58 6.06
N GLY A 100 14.63 -8.54 6.33
CA GLY A 100 13.95 -8.67 7.62
C GLY A 100 14.90 -8.95 8.78
N VAL A 101 15.93 -9.78 8.55
CA VAL A 101 16.97 -10.04 9.57
C VAL A 101 17.83 -8.79 9.81
N VAL A 102 18.23 -8.08 8.74
CA VAL A 102 19.02 -6.83 8.88
C VAL A 102 18.23 -5.75 9.59
N LEU A 103 16.99 -5.48 9.17
CA LEU A 103 16.13 -4.48 9.81
C LEU A 103 15.79 -4.88 11.23
N GLY A 104 15.48 -6.15 11.47
CA GLY A 104 15.22 -6.69 12.80
C GLY A 104 16.42 -6.51 13.72
N GLY A 105 17.62 -6.80 13.25
CA GLY A 105 18.85 -6.52 13.98
C GLY A 105 19.02 -5.04 14.32
N ILE A 106 18.79 -4.14 13.34
CA ILE A 106 18.83 -2.70 13.56
C ILE A 106 17.82 -2.29 14.65
N TYR A 107 16.60 -2.81 14.62
CA TYR A 107 15.57 -2.48 15.63
C TYR A 107 15.87 -3.06 17.00
N LEU A 108 16.47 -4.24 17.07
CA LEU A 108 16.85 -4.85 18.35
C LEU A 108 18.05 -4.16 19.02
N PHE A 109 19.08 -3.79 18.25
CA PHE A 109 20.30 -3.21 18.83
C PHE A 109 20.23 -1.68 18.97
N PHE A 110 19.57 -0.99 18.05
CA PHE A 110 19.51 0.48 18.03
C PHE A 110 18.16 1.07 18.43
N TRP A 111 17.30 0.27 19.09
CA TRP A 111 15.94 0.66 19.48
C TRP A 111 15.85 2.01 20.16
N LYS A 112 16.72 2.27 21.15
CA LYS A 112 16.72 3.51 21.93
C LYS A 112 17.05 4.74 21.05
N SER A 113 18.12 4.66 20.28
CA SER A 113 18.52 5.73 19.37
C SER A 113 17.48 6.04 18.30
N LEU A 114 16.79 5.02 17.79
CA LEU A 114 15.74 5.19 16.80
C LEU A 114 14.51 5.90 17.38
N LEU A 115 14.08 5.51 18.60
CA LEU A 115 12.94 6.14 19.27
C LEU A 115 13.26 7.59 19.71
N GLN A 116 14.49 7.85 20.14
CA GLN A 116 14.94 9.21 20.43
C GLN A 116 15.00 10.11 19.18
N LYS A 117 15.44 9.57 18.03
CA LYS A 117 15.48 10.33 16.77
C LYS A 117 14.12 10.78 16.25
N ILE A 118 13.06 10.11 16.60
CA ILE A 118 11.68 10.55 16.30
C ILE A 118 11.12 11.49 17.37
N ASN A 119 11.95 11.94 18.32
CA ASN A 119 11.57 12.80 19.44
C ASN A 119 10.43 12.22 20.30
N LEU A 120 10.41 10.88 20.47
CA LEU A 120 9.46 10.25 21.38
C LEU A 120 9.87 10.60 22.82
N PRO A 121 8.95 11.10 23.69
CA PRO A 121 9.23 11.38 25.09
C PRO A 121 9.81 10.17 25.84
N GLU A 122 10.77 10.40 26.75
CA GLU A 122 11.46 9.29 27.44
C GLU A 122 10.51 8.36 28.22
N GLU A 123 9.45 8.94 28.80
CA GLU A 123 8.38 8.19 29.48
C GLU A 123 7.71 7.17 28.53
N LEU A 124 7.41 7.59 27.32
CA LEU A 124 6.79 6.75 26.29
C LEU A 124 7.75 5.73 25.69
N ILE A 125 9.06 6.04 25.67
CA ILE A 125 10.11 5.09 25.23
C ILE A 125 10.11 3.85 26.14
N GLY A 126 9.99 4.04 27.46
CA GLY A 126 9.92 2.95 28.42
C GLY A 126 8.72 2.02 28.16
N ILE A 127 7.54 2.60 27.92
CA ILE A 127 6.28 1.89 27.66
C ILE A 127 6.34 1.10 26.36
N GLY A 128 6.89 1.69 25.29
CA GLY A 128 6.91 1.12 23.95
C GLY A 128 8.08 0.18 23.64
N LYS A 129 9.10 0.11 24.50
CA LYS A 129 10.36 -0.61 24.28
C LYS A 129 10.16 -2.05 23.81
N TYR A 130 9.47 -2.85 24.61
CA TYR A 130 9.30 -4.28 24.33
C TYR A 130 8.43 -4.52 23.10
N TYR A 131 7.40 -3.70 22.87
CA TYR A 131 6.62 -3.73 21.65
C TYR A 131 7.50 -3.49 20.42
N PHE A 132 8.31 -2.44 20.43
CA PHE A 132 9.20 -2.10 19.31
C PHE A 132 10.24 -3.18 19.04
N GLN A 133 10.87 -3.70 20.09
CA GLN A 133 11.86 -4.77 19.97
C GLN A 133 11.26 -6.05 19.42
N MET A 134 10.08 -6.47 19.88
CA MET A 134 9.43 -7.69 19.43
C MET A 134 8.89 -7.55 17.99
N VAL A 135 8.08 -6.54 17.74
CA VAL A 135 7.42 -6.38 16.43
C VAL A 135 8.43 -5.96 15.35
N GLY A 136 9.35 -5.06 15.68
CA GLY A 136 10.42 -4.64 14.79
C GLY A 136 11.49 -5.74 14.64
N GLY A 137 11.95 -6.33 15.73
CA GLY A 137 12.98 -7.37 15.71
C GLY A 137 12.58 -8.62 14.93
N LEU A 138 11.31 -8.99 14.95
CA LEU A 138 10.76 -10.13 14.21
C LEU A 138 10.00 -9.73 12.93
N CYS A 139 10.34 -8.59 12.35
CA CYS A 139 9.72 -8.09 11.11
C CYS A 139 9.91 -9.02 9.90
N VAL A 140 10.80 -9.98 9.98
CA VAL A 140 10.99 -11.02 8.96
C VAL A 140 9.69 -11.76 8.63
N PHE A 141 8.83 -12.03 9.63
CA PHE A 141 7.54 -12.67 9.42
C PHE A 141 6.65 -11.84 8.50
N GLN A 142 6.62 -10.52 8.72
CA GLN A 142 5.88 -9.59 7.87
C GLN A 142 6.41 -9.59 6.43
N GLY A 143 7.73 -9.56 6.26
CA GLY A 143 8.37 -9.63 4.93
C GLY A 143 7.98 -10.90 4.16
N ILE A 144 7.95 -12.05 4.82
CA ILE A 144 7.54 -13.34 4.22
C ILE A 144 6.05 -13.33 3.86
N ILE A 145 5.16 -12.85 4.75
CA ILE A 145 3.71 -12.76 4.48
C ILE A 145 3.47 -11.89 3.24
N LEU A 146 4.08 -10.71 3.16
CA LEU A 146 3.94 -9.79 2.03
C LEU A 146 4.47 -10.41 0.74
N SER A 147 5.59 -11.15 0.81
CA SER A 147 6.16 -11.85 -0.36
C SER A 147 5.23 -12.95 -0.86
N CYS A 148 4.75 -13.81 0.05
CA CYS A 148 3.79 -14.86 -0.29
C CYS A 148 2.49 -14.28 -0.88
N GLY A 149 1.99 -13.17 -0.32
CA GLY A 149 0.82 -12.45 -0.81
C GLY A 149 1.01 -11.92 -2.23
N ALA A 150 2.15 -11.28 -2.52
CA ALA A 150 2.48 -10.79 -3.85
C ALA A 150 2.55 -11.92 -4.89
N ILE A 151 3.13 -13.05 -4.50
CA ILE A 151 3.24 -14.25 -5.35
C ILE A 151 1.86 -14.88 -5.61
N LEU A 152 1.03 -15.05 -4.56
CA LEU A 152 -0.33 -15.57 -4.69
C LEU A 152 -1.20 -14.69 -5.61
N LYS A 153 -1.18 -13.37 -5.39
CA LYS A 153 -1.90 -12.41 -6.26
C LYS A 153 -1.45 -12.51 -7.70
N SER A 154 -0.15 -12.62 -7.97
CA SER A 154 0.39 -12.78 -9.33
C SER A 154 -0.04 -14.11 -9.99
N HIS A 155 -0.30 -15.16 -9.21
CA HIS A 155 -0.88 -16.40 -9.69
C HIS A 155 -2.42 -16.32 -9.87
N GLY A 156 -3.00 -15.12 -9.70
CA GLY A 156 -4.45 -14.91 -9.78
C GLY A 156 -5.25 -15.48 -8.60
N ARG A 157 -4.62 -15.54 -7.41
CA ARG A 157 -5.16 -16.06 -6.16
C ARG A 157 -5.23 -15.00 -5.05
N PRO A 158 -5.87 -13.82 -5.28
CA PRO A 158 -5.96 -12.78 -4.26
C PRO A 158 -6.86 -13.18 -3.08
N THR A 159 -7.81 -14.08 -3.28
CA THR A 159 -8.70 -14.57 -2.20
C THR A 159 -7.91 -15.29 -1.10
N GLU A 160 -6.90 -16.07 -1.48
CA GLU A 160 -6.02 -16.74 -0.53
C GLU A 160 -5.21 -15.75 0.32
N THR A 161 -4.76 -14.66 -0.28
CA THR A 161 -4.08 -13.58 0.43
C THR A 161 -5.03 -12.87 1.41
N LEU A 162 -6.26 -12.62 0.99
CA LEU A 162 -7.31 -12.06 1.87
C LEU A 162 -7.54 -12.98 3.08
N ILE A 163 -7.71 -14.30 2.89
CA ILE A 163 -7.93 -15.26 3.96
C ILE A 163 -6.76 -15.26 4.96
N ILE A 164 -5.52 -15.22 4.48
CA ILE A 164 -4.33 -15.14 5.34
C ILE A 164 -4.38 -13.88 6.20
N ASN A 165 -4.62 -12.71 5.60
CA ASN A 165 -4.63 -11.44 6.31
C ASN A 165 -5.79 -11.34 7.30
N VAL A 166 -6.99 -11.84 6.94
CA VAL A 166 -8.14 -11.94 7.85
C VAL A 166 -7.78 -12.81 9.05
N GLY A 167 -7.20 -14.00 8.82
CA GLY A 167 -6.79 -14.90 9.88
C GLY A 167 -5.76 -14.30 10.83
N VAL A 168 -4.72 -13.64 10.30
CA VAL A 168 -3.70 -12.93 11.08
C VAL A 168 -4.34 -11.84 11.94
N ASN A 169 -5.24 -11.05 11.37
CA ASN A 169 -5.89 -9.94 12.07
C ASN A 169 -6.84 -10.45 13.17
N ILE A 170 -7.62 -11.50 12.92
CA ILE A 170 -8.49 -12.11 13.95
C ILE A 170 -7.64 -12.64 15.10
N LEU A 171 -6.57 -13.39 14.81
CA LEU A 171 -5.65 -13.88 15.84
C LEU A 171 -5.01 -12.74 16.64
N ASN A 172 -4.66 -11.66 15.98
CA ASN A 172 -4.10 -10.47 16.62
C ASN A 172 -5.12 -9.80 17.56
N ILE A 173 -6.35 -9.57 17.11
CA ILE A 173 -7.41 -8.98 17.94
C ILE A 173 -7.71 -9.87 19.16
N LEU A 174 -7.83 -11.18 18.96
CA LEU A 174 -8.05 -12.11 20.08
C LEU A 174 -6.88 -12.11 21.07
N GLY A 175 -5.65 -12.13 20.57
CA GLY A 175 -4.45 -12.03 21.41
C GLY A 175 -4.35 -10.70 22.16
N ASN A 176 -4.70 -9.59 21.50
CA ASN A 176 -4.77 -8.28 22.15
C ASN A 176 -5.81 -8.29 23.28
N ALA A 177 -6.98 -8.90 23.05
CA ALA A 177 -8.01 -9.01 24.08
C ALA A 177 -7.54 -9.82 25.30
N LEU A 178 -6.77 -10.89 25.08
CA LEU A 178 -6.18 -11.67 26.16
C LEU A 178 -5.23 -10.83 27.03
N PHE A 179 -4.35 -10.04 26.43
CA PHE A 179 -3.28 -9.33 27.14
C PHE A 179 -3.61 -7.89 27.53
N ILE A 180 -4.66 -7.28 26.98
CA ILE A 180 -5.12 -5.93 27.37
C ILE A 180 -6.21 -6.05 28.46
N PHE A 181 -7.18 -6.97 28.26
CA PHE A 181 -8.31 -7.12 29.20
C PHE A 181 -8.16 -8.25 30.20
N GLY A 182 -7.08 -9.04 30.12
CA GLY A 182 -6.84 -10.17 31.04
C GLY A 182 -7.83 -11.33 30.85
N TRP A 183 -8.37 -11.52 29.63
CA TRP A 183 -9.30 -12.62 29.37
C TRP A 183 -8.67 -13.98 29.65
N LEU A 184 -9.49 -14.94 30.08
CA LEU A 184 -9.07 -16.30 30.44
C LEU A 184 -8.00 -16.35 31.56
N GLY A 185 -7.93 -15.31 32.42
CA GLY A 185 -6.96 -15.25 33.53
C GLY A 185 -5.53 -14.91 33.09
N MET A 186 -5.34 -14.43 31.86
CA MET A 186 -4.04 -14.00 31.40
C MET A 186 -3.59 -12.69 32.07
N PRO A 187 -2.28 -12.47 32.28
CA PRO A 187 -1.79 -11.23 32.86
C PRO A 187 -2.06 -10.05 31.94
N VAL A 188 -2.44 -8.90 32.51
CA VAL A 188 -2.59 -7.65 31.79
C VAL A 188 -1.21 -7.06 31.52
N LEU A 189 -0.76 -7.11 30.25
CA LEU A 189 0.58 -6.70 29.83
C LEU A 189 0.60 -5.40 29.00
N GLY A 190 -0.57 -4.86 28.67
CA GLY A 190 -0.70 -3.62 27.89
C GLY A 190 0.06 -3.66 26.55
N PRO A 191 0.91 -2.66 26.23
CA PRO A 191 1.67 -2.59 24.98
C PRO A 191 2.57 -3.81 24.73
N THR A 192 3.18 -4.37 25.76
CA THR A 192 4.00 -5.58 25.63
C THR A 192 3.16 -6.77 25.17
N GLY A 193 1.95 -6.92 25.72
CA GLY A 193 1.00 -7.96 25.32
C GLY A 193 0.55 -7.82 23.86
N VAL A 194 0.32 -6.60 23.40
CA VAL A 194 0.03 -6.31 21.97
C VAL A 194 1.21 -6.72 21.08
N GLY A 195 2.45 -6.47 21.53
CA GLY A 195 3.65 -6.93 20.83
C GLY A 195 3.72 -8.45 20.69
N ILE A 196 3.47 -9.18 21.79
CA ILE A 196 3.42 -10.65 21.81
C ILE A 196 2.35 -11.17 20.86
N SER A 197 1.12 -10.64 20.96
CA SER A 197 0.00 -11.00 20.11
C SER A 197 0.33 -10.79 18.61
N THR A 198 0.93 -9.63 18.28
CA THR A 198 1.31 -9.28 16.90
C THR A 198 2.36 -10.25 16.36
N VAL A 199 3.37 -10.61 17.15
CA VAL A 199 4.43 -11.53 16.72
C VAL A 199 3.89 -12.96 16.54
N ILE A 200 3.07 -13.44 17.46
CA ILE A 200 2.48 -14.79 17.38
C ILE A 200 1.55 -14.87 16.17
N SER A 201 0.64 -13.90 15.98
CA SER A 201 -0.30 -13.90 14.85
C SER A 201 0.42 -13.82 13.51
N ARG A 202 1.49 -12.99 13.40
CA ARG A 202 2.34 -12.93 12.20
C ARG A 202 3.16 -14.20 12.00
N GLY A 203 3.66 -14.82 13.06
CA GLY A 203 4.38 -16.10 13.00
C GLY A 203 3.50 -17.21 12.40
N ILE A 204 2.28 -17.37 12.95
CA ILE A 204 1.28 -18.32 12.44
C ILE A 204 0.92 -17.96 10.99
N GLY A 205 0.63 -16.68 10.72
CA GLY A 205 0.33 -16.19 9.38
C GLY A 205 1.44 -16.45 8.37
N CYS A 206 2.70 -16.33 8.77
CA CYS A 206 3.86 -16.63 7.95
C CYS A 206 3.88 -18.11 7.52
N VAL A 207 3.65 -19.04 8.45
CA VAL A 207 3.59 -20.48 8.17
C VAL A 207 2.43 -20.80 7.23
N VAL A 208 1.24 -20.26 7.50
CA VAL A 208 0.05 -20.44 6.66
C VAL A 208 0.24 -19.85 5.27
N ALA A 209 0.81 -18.64 5.18
CA ALA A 209 1.08 -17.97 3.90
C ALA A 209 2.08 -18.76 3.05
N PHE A 210 3.15 -19.26 3.68
CA PHE A 210 4.14 -20.08 2.99
C PHE A 210 3.55 -21.43 2.51
N TYR A 211 2.76 -22.08 3.36
CA TYR A 211 2.06 -23.32 3.00
C TYR A 211 1.09 -23.10 1.83
N MET A 212 0.24 -22.06 1.90
CA MET A 212 -0.69 -21.75 0.82
C MET A 212 0.03 -21.40 -0.49
N MET A 213 1.11 -20.61 -0.41
CA MET A 213 1.93 -20.31 -1.58
C MET A 213 2.51 -21.58 -2.20
N CYS A 214 3.10 -22.48 -1.41
CA CYS A 214 3.63 -23.76 -1.92
C CYS A 214 2.55 -24.60 -2.59
N LYS A 215 1.39 -24.70 -1.95
CA LYS A 215 0.25 -25.50 -2.44
C LYS A 215 -0.34 -24.94 -3.74
N TYR A 216 -0.69 -23.66 -3.77
CA TYR A 216 -1.43 -23.07 -4.89
C TYR A 216 -0.53 -22.62 -6.05
N CYS A 217 0.76 -22.29 -5.79
CA CYS A 217 1.71 -21.92 -6.83
C CYS A 217 2.57 -23.10 -7.32
N ASN A 218 2.34 -24.34 -6.83
CA ASN A 218 3.16 -25.52 -7.11
C ASN A 218 4.66 -25.22 -6.93
N PHE A 219 4.96 -24.53 -5.83
CA PHE A 219 6.32 -24.14 -5.52
C PHE A 219 6.95 -25.12 -4.52
N THR A 220 8.17 -25.54 -4.83
CA THR A 220 9.01 -26.30 -3.90
C THR A 220 10.35 -25.61 -3.86
N PHE A 221 10.78 -25.20 -2.67
CA PHE A 221 12.09 -24.58 -2.51
C PHE A 221 13.20 -25.59 -2.81
N ARG A 222 14.04 -25.28 -3.79
CA ARG A 222 15.18 -26.13 -4.18
C ARG A 222 16.41 -25.26 -4.38
N LYS A 223 17.56 -25.68 -3.84
CA LYS A 223 18.86 -24.98 -3.99
C LYS A 223 19.22 -24.66 -5.43
N LYS A 224 18.77 -25.48 -6.40
CA LYS A 224 19.01 -25.26 -7.84
C LYS A 224 18.38 -23.98 -8.42
N TYR A 225 17.44 -23.36 -7.74
CA TYR A 225 16.84 -22.07 -8.17
C TYR A 225 17.65 -20.87 -7.71
N ILE A 226 18.62 -21.08 -6.80
CA ILE A 226 19.50 -20.05 -6.26
C ILE A 226 20.96 -20.29 -6.72
N LYS A 227 21.32 -21.53 -7.07
CA LYS A 227 22.66 -21.88 -7.59
C LYS A 227 22.57 -22.30 -9.05
N PRO A 228 23.35 -21.66 -10.00
CA PRO A 228 24.17 -20.47 -9.78
C PRO A 228 23.33 -19.25 -9.40
N PHE A 229 23.92 -18.29 -8.67
CA PHE A 229 23.18 -17.14 -8.13
C PHE A 229 22.56 -16.32 -9.28
N PRO A 230 21.25 -16.09 -9.30
CA PRO A 230 20.55 -15.49 -10.44
C PRO A 230 20.64 -13.94 -10.41
N PHE A 231 21.84 -13.40 -10.59
CA PHE A 231 22.12 -11.96 -10.60
C PHE A 231 21.16 -11.15 -11.48
N LYS A 232 20.77 -11.69 -12.64
CA LYS A 232 19.83 -11.02 -13.55
C LYS A 232 18.48 -10.78 -12.88
N ILE A 233 18.00 -11.74 -12.08
CA ILE A 233 16.72 -11.59 -11.37
C ILE A 233 16.84 -10.56 -10.26
N VAL A 234 17.92 -10.59 -9.48
CA VAL A 234 18.18 -9.57 -8.45
C VAL A 234 18.26 -8.17 -9.07
N LYS A 235 19.02 -8.03 -10.17
CA LYS A 235 19.12 -6.78 -10.92
C LYS A 235 17.74 -6.29 -11.40
N ASN A 236 16.90 -7.19 -11.91
CA ASN A 236 15.55 -6.84 -12.33
C ASN A 236 14.69 -6.41 -11.13
N ILE A 237 14.74 -7.10 -9.99
CA ILE A 237 14.01 -6.71 -8.76
C ILE A 237 14.45 -5.31 -8.33
N LEU A 238 15.73 -5.02 -8.29
CA LEU A 238 16.23 -3.70 -7.91
C LEU A 238 15.89 -2.62 -8.94
N SER A 239 15.94 -2.94 -10.24
CA SER A 239 15.61 -1.99 -11.32
C SER A 239 14.13 -1.60 -11.36
N ILE A 240 13.26 -2.42 -10.77
CA ILE A 240 11.84 -2.11 -10.57
C ILE A 240 11.64 -1.44 -9.21
N GLY A 241 12.19 -2.05 -8.15
CA GLY A 241 11.93 -1.64 -6.78
C GLY A 241 12.50 -0.27 -6.42
N LEU A 242 13.74 0.04 -6.80
CA LEU A 242 14.36 1.33 -6.45
C LEU A 242 13.67 2.55 -7.09
N PRO A 243 13.30 2.54 -8.39
CA PRO A 243 12.55 3.65 -8.96
C PRO A 243 11.18 3.86 -8.31
N THR A 244 10.44 2.77 -8.04
CA THR A 244 9.13 2.87 -7.36
C THR A 244 9.28 3.32 -5.91
N ALA A 245 10.37 2.96 -5.24
CA ALA A 245 10.74 3.51 -3.94
C ALA A 245 10.93 5.03 -3.99
N GLY A 246 11.70 5.51 -4.97
CA GLY A 246 11.95 6.94 -5.16
C GLY A 246 10.67 7.74 -5.43
N GLU A 247 9.75 7.19 -6.24
CA GLU A 247 8.44 7.78 -6.51
C GLU A 247 7.60 7.91 -5.23
N ASN A 248 7.50 6.82 -4.43
CA ASN A 248 6.76 6.84 -3.17
C ASN A 248 7.38 7.79 -2.14
N LEU A 249 8.71 7.85 -2.07
CA LEU A 249 9.40 8.78 -1.18
C LEU A 249 9.10 10.23 -1.58
N ALA A 250 9.19 10.57 -2.86
CA ALA A 250 8.86 11.91 -3.36
C ALA A 250 7.42 12.29 -3.04
N TRP A 251 6.47 11.36 -3.22
CA TRP A 251 5.06 11.57 -2.88
C TRP A 251 4.89 11.86 -1.37
N ASN A 252 5.52 11.07 -0.49
CA ASN A 252 5.46 11.30 0.96
C ASN A 252 6.05 12.65 1.36
N VAL A 253 7.22 13.01 0.81
CA VAL A 253 7.84 14.32 1.06
C VAL A 253 6.93 15.45 0.57
N GLY A 254 6.35 15.33 -0.63
CA GLY A 254 5.39 16.31 -1.14
C GLY A 254 4.17 16.46 -0.24
N GLN A 255 3.61 15.36 0.25
CA GLN A 255 2.48 15.41 1.20
C GLN A 255 2.86 16.08 2.53
N LEU A 256 4.07 15.85 3.04
CA LEU A 256 4.55 16.56 4.24
C LEU A 256 4.65 18.07 4.01
N MET A 257 5.13 18.50 2.83
CA MET A 257 5.19 19.94 2.48
C MET A 257 3.78 20.54 2.40
N VAL A 258 2.81 19.83 1.80
CA VAL A 258 1.40 20.26 1.76
C VAL A 258 0.80 20.32 3.17
N VAL A 259 1.11 19.34 4.06
CA VAL A 259 0.68 19.39 5.48
C VAL A 259 1.23 20.61 6.17
N ALA A 260 2.52 20.93 5.98
CA ALA A 260 3.13 22.14 6.57
C ALA A 260 2.40 23.42 6.13
N MET A 261 2.00 23.52 4.86
CA MET A 261 1.19 24.65 4.38
C MET A 261 -0.19 24.70 5.06
N VAL A 262 -0.89 23.56 5.18
CA VAL A 262 -2.20 23.49 5.86
C VAL A 262 -2.11 23.90 7.32
N ASN A 263 -1.01 23.56 7.99
CA ASN A 263 -0.80 23.91 9.40
C ASN A 263 -0.73 25.44 9.63
N THR A 264 -0.41 26.22 8.61
CA THR A 264 -0.44 27.70 8.69
C THR A 264 -1.84 28.30 8.55
N MET A 265 -2.86 27.48 8.16
CA MET A 265 -4.22 27.96 7.86
C MET A 265 -5.18 27.89 9.05
N GLY A 266 -4.71 27.44 10.21
CA GLY A 266 -5.50 27.35 11.45
C GLY A 266 -6.17 25.98 11.68
N THR A 267 -6.57 25.76 12.93
CA THR A 267 -7.03 24.46 13.45
C THR A 267 -8.28 23.91 12.75
N THR A 268 -9.22 24.79 12.39
CA THR A 268 -10.44 24.42 11.64
C THR A 268 -10.11 23.78 10.29
N ILE A 269 -9.13 24.33 9.57
CA ILE A 269 -8.70 23.83 8.25
C ILE A 269 -7.93 22.53 8.40
N ILE A 270 -7.07 22.41 9.42
CA ILE A 270 -6.34 21.17 9.74
C ILE A 270 -7.33 20.03 10.01
N ALA A 271 -8.32 20.26 10.89
CA ALA A 271 -9.33 19.25 11.19
C ALA A 271 -10.17 18.89 9.95
N SER A 272 -10.61 19.90 9.18
CA SER A 272 -11.34 19.68 7.93
C SER A 272 -10.56 18.80 6.94
N ARG A 273 -9.26 19.11 6.73
CA ARG A 273 -8.38 18.30 5.87
C ARG A 273 -8.26 16.87 6.36
N THR A 274 -8.08 16.69 7.67
CA THR A 274 -7.91 15.35 8.26
C THR A 274 -9.12 14.47 7.99
N TYR A 275 -10.34 14.96 8.23
CA TYR A 275 -11.56 14.20 7.97
C TYR A 275 -11.77 13.92 6.48
N LEU A 276 -11.54 14.93 5.62
CA LEU A 276 -11.66 14.76 4.18
C LEU A 276 -10.65 13.75 3.63
N MET A 277 -9.41 13.73 4.14
CA MET A 277 -8.39 12.75 3.75
C MET A 277 -8.77 11.33 4.19
N LEU A 278 -9.38 11.16 5.38
CA LEU A 278 -9.89 9.87 5.81
C LEU A 278 -10.98 9.36 4.85
N ILE A 279 -11.94 10.20 4.49
CA ILE A 279 -13.02 9.84 3.56
C ILE A 279 -12.44 9.51 2.18
N SER A 280 -11.53 10.35 1.67
CA SER A 280 -10.84 10.14 0.38
C SER A 280 -10.03 8.82 0.36
N SER A 281 -9.43 8.42 1.50
CA SER A 281 -8.65 7.19 1.59
C SER A 281 -9.46 5.92 1.28
N PHE A 282 -10.75 5.88 1.65
CA PHE A 282 -11.64 4.75 1.32
C PHE A 282 -11.87 4.66 -0.19
N VAL A 283 -12.11 5.78 -0.87
CA VAL A 283 -12.27 5.82 -2.35
C VAL A 283 -10.96 5.46 -3.02
N MET A 284 -9.83 5.99 -2.54
CA MET A 284 -8.50 5.69 -3.04
C MET A 284 -8.16 4.20 -2.93
N THR A 285 -8.57 3.53 -1.85
CA THR A 285 -8.36 2.10 -1.65
C THR A 285 -8.98 1.27 -2.77
N LEU A 286 -10.18 1.63 -3.23
CA LEU A 286 -10.81 0.98 -4.38
C LEU A 286 -10.02 1.21 -5.68
N SER A 287 -9.51 2.43 -5.89
CA SER A 287 -8.67 2.77 -7.04
C SER A 287 -7.37 1.97 -7.07
N ILE A 288 -6.73 1.80 -5.91
CA ILE A 288 -5.53 0.96 -5.74
C ILE A 288 -5.84 -0.50 -6.06
N ALA A 289 -6.95 -1.04 -5.56
CA ALA A 289 -7.34 -2.42 -5.81
C ALA A 289 -7.60 -2.69 -7.32
N LEU A 290 -8.27 -1.75 -8.00
CA LEU A 290 -8.50 -1.81 -9.44
C LEU A 290 -7.18 -1.73 -10.22
N GLY A 291 -6.26 -0.85 -9.81
CA GLY A 291 -4.92 -0.75 -10.38
C GLY A 291 -4.13 -2.04 -10.23
N GLN A 292 -4.09 -2.64 -9.04
CA GLN A 292 -3.40 -3.91 -8.78
C GLN A 292 -4.02 -5.07 -9.56
N GLY A 293 -5.35 -5.18 -9.58
CA GLY A 293 -6.05 -6.21 -10.39
C GLY A 293 -5.74 -6.09 -11.87
N THR A 294 -5.68 -4.86 -12.40
CA THR A 294 -5.29 -4.58 -13.78
C THR A 294 -3.82 -4.93 -14.04
N ALA A 295 -2.91 -4.58 -13.12
CA ALA A 295 -1.48 -4.90 -13.25
C ALA A 295 -1.23 -6.41 -13.36
N ILE A 296 -1.93 -7.22 -12.58
CA ILE A 296 -1.84 -8.69 -12.67
C ILE A 296 -2.21 -9.16 -14.08
N GLN A 297 -3.34 -8.70 -14.63
CA GLN A 297 -3.80 -9.10 -15.96
C GLN A 297 -2.83 -8.61 -17.06
N VAL A 298 -2.42 -7.36 -16.99
CA VAL A 298 -1.46 -6.75 -17.93
C VAL A 298 -0.14 -7.51 -17.91
N GLY A 299 0.40 -7.81 -16.71
CA GLY A 299 1.65 -8.57 -16.58
C GLY A 299 1.59 -9.94 -17.26
N HIS A 300 0.50 -10.69 -17.09
CA HIS A 300 0.30 -11.97 -17.76
C HIS A 300 0.20 -11.83 -19.29
N LEU A 301 -0.56 -10.84 -19.77
CA LEU A 301 -0.72 -10.62 -21.21
C LEU A 301 0.57 -10.12 -21.87
N VAL A 302 1.34 -9.28 -21.17
CA VAL A 302 2.67 -8.85 -21.64
C VAL A 302 3.62 -10.04 -21.74
N GLY A 303 3.64 -10.90 -20.72
CA GLY A 303 4.43 -12.12 -20.74
C GLY A 303 4.04 -13.08 -21.85
N ALA A 304 2.75 -13.16 -22.19
CA ALA A 304 2.24 -13.97 -23.30
C ALA A 304 2.50 -13.34 -24.69
N GLY A 305 3.00 -12.11 -24.77
CA GLY A 305 3.20 -11.38 -26.02
C GLY A 305 1.92 -10.86 -26.69
N GLU A 306 0.78 -10.89 -25.97
CA GLU A 306 -0.53 -10.49 -26.48
C GLU A 306 -0.73 -8.97 -26.45
N ILE A 307 0.13 -8.22 -27.14
CA ILE A 307 0.25 -6.75 -27.05
C ILE A 307 -1.08 -6.02 -27.35
N LYS A 308 -1.90 -6.52 -28.29
CA LYS A 308 -3.20 -5.91 -28.62
C LYS A 308 -4.16 -6.05 -27.43
N GLU A 309 -4.19 -7.23 -26.80
CA GLU A 309 -5.00 -7.51 -25.62
C GLU A 309 -4.55 -6.67 -24.41
N VAL A 310 -3.24 -6.52 -24.20
CA VAL A 310 -2.65 -5.64 -23.17
C VAL A 310 -3.19 -4.23 -23.30
N TYR A 311 -3.13 -3.65 -24.52
CA TYR A 311 -3.58 -2.29 -24.78
C TYR A 311 -5.06 -2.10 -24.47
N ASN A 312 -5.90 -2.99 -24.98
CA ASN A 312 -7.36 -2.94 -24.81
C ASN A 312 -7.76 -3.20 -23.36
N LYS A 313 -7.06 -4.11 -22.67
CA LYS A 313 -7.35 -4.46 -21.28
C LYS A 313 -7.14 -3.30 -20.34
N CYS A 314 -6.03 -2.58 -20.48
CA CYS A 314 -5.77 -1.37 -19.70
C CYS A 314 -6.88 -0.33 -19.89
N LEU A 315 -7.22 0.01 -21.14
CA LEU A 315 -8.26 1.01 -21.42
C LEU A 315 -9.65 0.59 -20.91
N LYS A 316 -9.99 -0.70 -21.05
CA LYS A 316 -11.23 -1.25 -20.48
C LYS A 316 -11.23 -1.15 -18.95
N SER A 317 -10.11 -1.45 -18.31
CA SER A 317 -9.98 -1.32 -16.86
C SER A 317 -10.10 0.13 -16.41
N VAL A 318 -9.48 1.08 -17.12
CA VAL A 318 -9.62 2.51 -16.87
C VAL A 318 -11.08 2.94 -16.94
N LYS A 319 -11.82 2.53 -17.99
CA LYS A 319 -13.26 2.86 -18.14
C LYS A 319 -14.08 2.33 -16.98
N ILE A 320 -13.87 1.06 -16.58
CA ILE A 320 -14.57 0.44 -15.46
C ILE A 320 -14.23 1.19 -14.15
N ALA A 321 -12.94 1.42 -13.90
CA ALA A 321 -12.48 2.10 -12.70
C ALA A 321 -13.00 3.53 -12.60
N PHE A 322 -13.07 4.24 -13.73
CA PHE A 322 -13.61 5.59 -13.81
C PHE A 322 -15.11 5.62 -13.43
N ILE A 323 -15.92 4.69 -13.94
CA ILE A 323 -17.33 4.58 -13.58
C ILE A 323 -17.50 4.29 -12.08
N PHE A 324 -16.74 3.32 -11.53
CA PHE A 324 -16.80 3.01 -10.10
C PHE A 324 -16.38 4.18 -9.22
N ALA A 325 -15.28 4.87 -9.55
CA ALA A 325 -14.83 6.03 -8.80
C ALA A 325 -15.84 7.17 -8.86
N PHE A 326 -16.42 7.43 -10.05
CA PHE A 326 -17.44 8.45 -10.22
C PHE A 326 -18.67 8.15 -9.37
N VAL A 327 -19.19 6.93 -9.44
CA VAL A 327 -20.40 6.54 -8.67
C VAL A 327 -20.12 6.63 -7.17
N THR A 328 -19.01 6.01 -6.70
CA THR A 328 -18.68 6.02 -5.26
C THR A 328 -18.45 7.44 -4.74
N THR A 329 -17.70 8.27 -5.45
CA THR A 329 -17.41 9.64 -5.00
C THR A 329 -18.66 10.52 -5.10
N SER A 330 -19.53 10.31 -6.10
CA SER A 330 -20.81 11.02 -6.20
C SER A 330 -21.74 10.66 -5.03
N VAL A 331 -21.83 9.38 -4.65
CA VAL A 331 -22.60 8.94 -3.46
C VAL A 331 -22.03 9.59 -2.20
N VAL A 332 -20.70 9.58 -2.02
CA VAL A 332 -20.04 10.26 -0.89
C VAL A 332 -20.32 11.76 -0.91
N CYS A 333 -20.33 12.41 -2.06
CA CYS A 333 -20.65 13.82 -2.20
C CYS A 333 -22.13 14.13 -1.89
N LEU A 334 -23.05 13.28 -2.29
CA LEU A 334 -24.48 13.41 -1.96
C LEU A 334 -24.72 13.25 -0.45
N LEU A 335 -24.04 12.27 0.16
CA LEU A 335 -24.13 11.98 1.58
C LEU A 335 -23.15 12.81 2.44
N ARG A 336 -22.53 13.85 1.87
CA ARG A 336 -21.47 14.63 2.54
C ARG A 336 -21.85 15.15 3.92
N LYS A 337 -23.10 15.63 4.10
CA LYS A 337 -23.54 16.17 5.40
C LYS A 337 -23.66 15.07 6.46
N PRO A 338 -24.44 13.97 6.28
CA PRO A 338 -24.49 12.89 7.26
C PRO A 338 -23.12 12.23 7.50
N ILE A 339 -22.27 12.09 6.48
CA ILE A 339 -20.92 11.53 6.67
C ILE A 339 -20.08 12.46 7.56
N MET A 340 -20.06 13.76 7.29
CA MET A 340 -19.28 14.70 8.10
C MET A 340 -19.78 14.82 9.53
N THR A 341 -21.09 14.71 9.78
CA THR A 341 -21.64 14.76 11.14
C THR A 341 -21.26 13.57 12.01
N ILE A 342 -20.79 12.45 11.42
CA ILE A 342 -20.19 11.33 12.17
C ILE A 342 -18.87 11.77 12.81
N PHE A 343 -18.12 12.65 12.15
CA PHE A 343 -16.77 13.05 12.59
C PHE A 343 -16.77 14.31 13.47
N THR A 344 -17.73 15.24 13.23
CA THR A 344 -17.73 16.50 13.94
C THR A 344 -19.12 17.16 13.97
N THR A 345 -19.41 17.84 15.08
CA THR A 345 -20.58 18.69 15.23
C THR A 345 -20.24 20.19 15.11
N ASN A 346 -18.94 20.53 14.99
CA ASN A 346 -18.49 21.92 14.87
C ASN A 346 -18.95 22.54 13.54
N PRO A 347 -19.76 23.63 13.56
CA PRO A 347 -20.35 24.22 12.37
C PRO A 347 -19.30 24.80 11.41
N ASP A 348 -18.17 25.33 11.91
CA ASP A 348 -17.13 25.92 11.08
C ASP A 348 -16.36 24.84 10.29
N ILE A 349 -16.05 23.71 10.95
CA ILE A 349 -15.41 22.55 10.29
C ILE A 349 -16.36 21.96 9.25
N LEU A 350 -17.65 21.81 9.59
CA LEU A 350 -18.67 21.33 8.64
C LEU A 350 -18.75 22.24 7.42
N LYS A 351 -18.87 23.58 7.62
CA LYS A 351 -18.96 24.55 6.53
C LYS A 351 -17.71 24.52 5.62
N ALA A 352 -16.53 24.45 6.22
CA ALA A 352 -15.26 24.37 5.47
C ALA A 352 -15.18 23.07 4.67
N SER A 353 -15.48 21.92 5.29
CA SER A 353 -15.39 20.61 4.67
C SER A 353 -16.40 20.42 3.54
N LEU A 354 -17.67 20.81 3.73
CA LEU A 354 -18.75 20.59 2.76
C LEU A 354 -18.49 21.26 1.40
N LYS A 355 -17.70 22.34 1.37
CA LYS A 355 -17.30 23.02 0.12
C LYS A 355 -16.30 22.22 -0.70
N ILE A 356 -15.57 21.30 -0.08
CA ILE A 356 -14.50 20.53 -0.74
C ILE A 356 -15.03 19.28 -1.43
N PHE A 357 -16.16 18.71 -1.01
CA PHE A 357 -16.69 17.47 -1.60
C PHE A 357 -16.85 17.47 -3.12
N PRO A 358 -17.32 18.55 -3.78
CA PRO A 358 -17.35 18.58 -5.25
C PRO A 358 -15.95 18.48 -5.88
N LEU A 359 -14.94 19.09 -5.25
CA LEU A 359 -13.55 19.02 -5.69
C LEU A 359 -12.96 17.60 -5.47
N MET A 360 -13.48 16.85 -4.49
CA MET A 360 -13.11 15.45 -4.28
C MET A 360 -13.50 14.59 -5.48
N ILE A 361 -14.62 14.85 -6.15
CA ILE A 361 -15.01 14.14 -7.38
C ILE A 361 -13.90 14.34 -8.44
N LEU A 362 -13.50 15.58 -8.65
CA LEU A 362 -12.45 15.91 -9.63
C LEU A 362 -11.12 15.22 -9.29
N LEU A 363 -10.73 15.24 -8.02
CA LEU A 363 -9.50 14.60 -7.54
C LEU A 363 -9.53 13.08 -7.75
N GLU A 364 -10.59 12.40 -7.30
CA GLU A 364 -10.67 10.94 -7.35
C GLU A 364 -10.78 10.41 -8.79
N MET A 365 -11.42 11.16 -9.68
CA MET A 365 -11.46 10.84 -11.11
C MET A 365 -10.07 10.90 -11.74
N GLY A 366 -9.29 11.95 -11.46
CA GLY A 366 -7.90 12.06 -11.89
C GLY A 366 -7.02 10.95 -11.30
N ARG A 367 -7.21 10.66 -10.01
CA ARG A 367 -6.46 9.65 -9.27
C ARG A 367 -6.68 8.25 -9.83
N VAL A 368 -7.90 7.82 -10.07
CA VAL A 368 -8.17 6.48 -10.63
C VAL A 368 -7.62 6.35 -12.04
N PHE A 369 -7.71 7.41 -12.83
CA PHE A 369 -7.15 7.46 -14.17
C PHE A 369 -5.63 7.28 -14.14
N ASN A 370 -4.94 8.00 -13.26
CA ASN A 370 -3.50 7.87 -13.05
C ASN A 370 -3.12 6.49 -12.51
N ILE A 371 -3.73 6.02 -11.41
CA ILE A 371 -3.36 4.77 -10.72
C ILE A 371 -3.50 3.54 -11.63
N VAL A 372 -4.56 3.44 -12.42
CA VAL A 372 -4.77 2.26 -13.28
C VAL A 372 -3.73 2.21 -14.40
N ILE A 373 -3.41 3.35 -15.02
CA ILE A 373 -2.45 3.38 -16.13
C ILE A 373 -1.02 3.23 -15.60
N ILE A 374 -0.65 3.86 -14.49
CA ILE A 374 0.69 3.73 -13.91
C ILE A 374 0.98 2.27 -13.50
N ASN A 375 0.01 1.59 -12.87
CA ASN A 375 0.15 0.18 -12.55
C ASN A 375 0.28 -0.70 -13.79
N SER A 376 -0.42 -0.36 -14.88
CA SER A 376 -0.29 -1.05 -16.17
C SER A 376 1.07 -0.82 -16.82
N LEU A 377 1.63 0.40 -16.76
CA LEU A 377 2.99 0.71 -17.24
C LEU A 377 4.04 -0.06 -16.43
N HIS A 378 3.93 -0.08 -15.11
CA HIS A 378 4.81 -0.86 -14.24
C HIS A 378 4.74 -2.35 -14.58
N ALA A 379 3.53 -2.90 -14.74
CA ALA A 379 3.33 -4.30 -15.12
C ALA A 379 3.88 -4.64 -16.51
N ALA A 380 3.95 -3.65 -17.42
CA ALA A 380 4.58 -3.79 -18.73
C ALA A 380 6.10 -3.59 -18.71
N GLY A 381 6.70 -3.19 -17.58
CA GLY A 381 8.14 -2.98 -17.41
C GLY A 381 8.59 -1.53 -17.66
N ASP A 382 7.68 -0.60 -17.94
CA ASP A 382 8.01 0.82 -18.11
C ASP A 382 7.94 1.54 -16.77
N ILE A 383 8.99 1.39 -15.96
CA ILE A 383 9.05 1.90 -14.58
C ILE A 383 9.59 3.34 -14.52
N LYS A 384 10.62 3.65 -15.34
CA LYS A 384 11.35 4.92 -15.23
C LYS A 384 10.50 6.12 -15.59
N PHE A 385 9.65 6.02 -16.62
CA PHE A 385 8.84 7.15 -17.06
C PHE A 385 7.83 7.57 -15.98
N PRO A 386 7.01 6.65 -15.38
CA PRO A 386 6.17 6.99 -14.25
C PRO A 386 6.91 7.62 -13.09
N MET A 387 8.06 7.07 -12.69
CA MET A 387 8.88 7.62 -11.61
C MET A 387 9.26 9.09 -11.86
N PHE A 388 9.85 9.41 -13.02
CA PHE A 388 10.26 10.78 -13.34
C PHE A 388 9.08 11.74 -13.39
N MET A 389 7.99 11.34 -14.05
CA MET A 389 6.78 12.15 -14.10
C MET A 389 6.15 12.33 -12.72
N GLY A 390 6.12 11.26 -11.91
CA GLY A 390 5.61 11.31 -10.53
C GLY A 390 6.38 12.32 -9.68
N ILE A 391 7.71 12.26 -9.70
CA ILE A 391 8.57 13.19 -8.93
C ILE A 391 8.37 14.63 -9.40
N ILE A 392 8.41 14.88 -10.71
CA ILE A 392 8.24 16.23 -11.26
C ILE A 392 6.86 16.79 -10.89
N CYS A 393 5.79 16.04 -11.13
CA CYS A 393 4.43 16.51 -10.88
C CYS A 393 4.17 16.77 -9.38
N VAL A 394 4.68 15.92 -8.49
CA VAL A 394 4.54 16.14 -7.04
C VAL A 394 5.11 17.50 -6.62
N PHE A 395 6.32 17.83 -7.03
CA PHE A 395 6.95 19.08 -6.58
C PHE A 395 6.48 20.29 -7.40
N VAL A 396 6.37 20.18 -8.73
CA VAL A 396 6.03 21.29 -9.61
C VAL A 396 4.52 21.55 -9.68
N VAL A 397 3.69 20.50 -9.53
CA VAL A 397 2.23 20.69 -9.61
C VAL A 397 1.62 20.61 -8.21
N ALA A 398 1.72 19.49 -7.49
CA ALA A 398 1.03 19.37 -6.22
C ALA A 398 1.54 20.37 -5.18
N VAL A 399 2.85 20.47 -4.95
CA VAL A 399 3.41 21.34 -3.92
C VAL A 399 3.38 22.81 -4.32
N LEU A 400 3.93 23.16 -5.50
CA LEU A 400 4.02 24.56 -5.93
C LEU A 400 2.63 25.20 -6.13
N PHE A 401 1.70 24.51 -6.81
CA PHE A 401 0.35 25.07 -6.99
C PHE A 401 -0.49 25.02 -5.71
N SER A 402 -0.23 24.10 -4.77
CA SER A 402 -0.81 24.19 -3.41
C SER A 402 -0.40 25.46 -2.71
N TYR A 403 0.87 25.88 -2.84
CA TYR A 403 1.33 27.15 -2.30
C TYR A 403 0.65 28.34 -3.02
N ILE A 404 0.66 28.36 -4.34
CA ILE A 404 0.09 29.46 -5.14
C ILE A 404 -1.41 29.60 -4.87
N PHE A 405 -2.18 28.54 -5.02
CA PHE A 405 -3.65 28.61 -4.88
C PHE A 405 -4.08 28.66 -3.43
N GLY A 406 -3.44 27.83 -2.56
CA GLY A 406 -3.83 27.72 -1.16
C GLY A 406 -3.40 28.94 -0.32
N ILE A 407 -2.16 29.39 -0.50
CA ILE A 407 -1.56 30.46 0.30
C ILE A 407 -1.62 31.79 -0.44
N SER A 408 -0.97 31.92 -1.62
CA SER A 408 -0.78 33.22 -2.29
C SER A 408 -2.11 33.82 -2.79
N PHE A 409 -3.01 33.01 -3.36
CA PHE A 409 -4.34 33.45 -3.79
C PHE A 409 -5.38 33.44 -2.66
N GLY A 410 -5.03 32.87 -1.48
CA GLY A 410 -5.93 32.82 -0.34
C GLY A 410 -7.13 31.88 -0.49
N TRP A 411 -7.11 30.92 -1.48
CA TRP A 411 -8.22 29.97 -1.65
C TRP A 411 -8.25 28.88 -0.57
N GLY A 412 -7.26 28.85 0.32
CA GLY A 412 -7.19 27.95 1.45
C GLY A 412 -7.23 26.48 1.03
N LEU A 413 -8.03 25.70 1.73
CA LEU A 413 -8.13 24.25 1.49
C LEU A 413 -8.63 23.90 0.08
N ALA A 414 -9.51 24.72 -0.50
CA ALA A 414 -9.99 24.50 -1.86
C ALA A 414 -8.87 24.61 -2.89
N GLY A 415 -7.97 25.60 -2.74
CA GLY A 415 -6.80 25.75 -3.60
C GLY A 415 -5.87 24.54 -3.55
N ILE A 416 -5.64 23.98 -2.35
CA ILE A 416 -4.84 22.77 -2.17
C ILE A 416 -5.51 21.56 -2.85
N TRP A 417 -6.84 21.39 -2.73
CA TRP A 417 -7.57 20.31 -3.39
C TRP A 417 -7.51 20.41 -4.90
N ILE A 418 -7.63 21.62 -5.45
CA ILE A 418 -7.48 21.89 -6.89
C ILE A 418 -6.07 21.53 -7.37
N ALA A 419 -5.03 21.94 -6.64
CA ALA A 419 -3.64 21.62 -6.98
C ALA A 419 -3.39 20.09 -6.99
N ASN A 420 -3.88 19.37 -5.99
CA ASN A 420 -3.79 17.91 -5.95
C ASN A 420 -4.59 17.26 -7.09
N ALA A 421 -5.78 17.78 -7.43
CA ALA A 421 -6.53 17.29 -8.57
C ALA A 421 -5.78 17.54 -9.89
N MET A 422 -5.20 18.72 -10.08
CA MET A 422 -4.36 19.04 -11.25
C MET A 422 -3.17 18.07 -11.36
N ASP A 423 -2.49 17.77 -10.27
CA ASP A 423 -1.39 16.80 -10.23
C ASP A 423 -1.84 15.42 -10.73
N GLU A 424 -2.94 14.90 -10.22
CA GLU A 424 -3.46 13.59 -10.61
C GLU A 424 -3.89 13.54 -12.08
N TRP A 425 -4.51 14.61 -12.60
CA TRP A 425 -4.93 14.69 -14.00
C TRP A 425 -3.73 14.85 -14.94
N ILE A 426 -2.77 15.72 -14.63
CA ILE A 426 -1.57 15.92 -15.46
C ILE A 426 -0.76 14.64 -15.52
N ARG A 427 -0.54 13.96 -14.39
CA ARG A 427 0.11 12.65 -14.36
C ARG A 427 -0.68 11.62 -15.16
N GLY A 428 -1.98 11.52 -14.92
CA GLY A 428 -2.85 10.61 -15.63
C GLY A 428 -2.81 10.78 -17.13
N LEU A 429 -2.86 12.02 -17.62
CA LEU A 429 -2.75 12.35 -19.06
C LEU A 429 -1.35 11.98 -19.59
N ALA A 430 -0.27 12.31 -18.88
CA ALA A 430 1.08 11.94 -19.29
C ALA A 430 1.23 10.41 -19.40
N MET A 431 0.69 9.65 -18.42
CA MET A 431 0.66 8.17 -18.45
C MET A 431 -0.19 7.65 -19.60
N TYR A 432 -1.33 8.27 -19.88
CA TYR A 432 -2.19 7.90 -21.02
C TYR A 432 -1.49 8.09 -22.37
N PHE A 433 -0.85 9.24 -22.60
CA PHE A 433 -0.08 9.46 -23.82
C PHE A 433 1.11 8.49 -23.93
N ARG A 434 1.77 8.19 -22.80
CA ARG A 434 2.81 7.16 -22.76
C ARG A 434 2.26 5.79 -23.15
N TRP A 435 1.09 5.41 -22.60
CA TRP A 435 0.41 4.15 -22.96
C TRP A 435 0.03 4.10 -24.41
N LYS A 436 -0.61 5.17 -24.93
CA LYS A 436 -1.04 5.30 -26.33
C LYS A 436 0.13 5.22 -27.31
N SER A 437 1.28 5.81 -26.98
CA SER A 437 2.48 5.76 -27.82
C SER A 437 3.11 4.38 -27.96
N LYS A 438 2.64 3.39 -27.14
CA LYS A 438 3.12 2.00 -27.13
C LYS A 438 4.63 1.86 -26.86
N LYS A 439 5.30 2.88 -26.33
CA LYS A 439 6.75 2.86 -26.00
C LYS A 439 7.11 1.86 -24.86
N TRP A 440 6.10 1.31 -24.20
CA TRP A 440 6.24 0.25 -23.18
C TRP A 440 6.43 -1.15 -23.77
N LYS A 441 6.10 -1.39 -25.07
CA LYS A 441 6.10 -2.73 -25.69
C LYS A 441 7.42 -3.50 -25.56
N ASN A 442 8.54 -2.80 -25.66
CA ASN A 442 9.89 -3.42 -25.68
C ASN A 442 10.57 -3.33 -24.30
N LYS A 443 9.79 -3.18 -23.22
CA LYS A 443 10.34 -3.03 -21.86
C LYS A 443 10.03 -4.21 -20.95
N SER A 444 9.41 -5.27 -21.48
CA SER A 444 9.17 -6.51 -20.72
C SER A 444 10.49 -7.15 -20.27
N PHE A 445 10.43 -7.93 -19.22
CA PHE A 445 11.56 -8.68 -18.66
C PHE A 445 11.67 -10.10 -19.21
N VAL A 446 10.74 -10.45 -20.08
CA VAL A 446 10.66 -11.77 -20.75
C VAL A 446 11.45 -11.81 -22.03
#